data_2ee69442b4e591b3c501696f4cd46520
#
_entry.id   2ee69442b4e591b3c501696f4cd46520
#
_cell.length_a   1.000
_cell.length_b   1.000
_cell.length_c   1.000
_cell.angle_alpha   90.00
_cell.angle_beta   90.00
_cell.angle_gamma   90.00
#
_symmetry.space_group_name_H-M   'P 1'
#
loop_
_entity.id
_entity.type
_entity.pdbx_description
1 polymer ?
#
loop_
_entity_poly.entity_id
_entity_poly.type
_entity_poly.pdbx_seq_one_letter_code
_entity_poly.pdbx_strand_id
1 'polypeptide(L)'
;MNQFFLQQGQAKELHAFPHILEFALKKNSNTQLHSLHPTSAEFVRIYFVLDGKFEWIIGGSKLNLYPGDLAVILPGQVFGGENGILHIGTLMWLNLKVENPGPGGVLFGRWSNLNESESATISKILWFNSSAIVVKWRDRLPLFQNIKNELTLQEIGYATRVNQLIDELFIYVTRQVTQQNISQRDFPQTFLRLEQTLRQNLAHQWTVEEMAALTGLGATAFNEKVKNYTGFSPLNYLINIRISEAIKLLNNLDENVTGIALTTGFYSSQHFSTTFKKLTGYTPSEFRKRNLPRKS
;
A
#
# COMPACT_ATOMS: atom_id res chain seq x y z
N MET A 1 -15.34 3.48 -8.76
CA MET A 1 -15.62 2.05 -8.42
C MET A 1 -16.30 2.01 -7.06
N ASN A 2 -17.41 1.25 -6.91
CA ASN A 2 -18.10 1.17 -5.62
C ASN A 2 -17.34 0.27 -4.65
N GLN A 3 -17.29 0.67 -3.37
CA GLN A 3 -16.70 -0.15 -2.32
C GLN A 3 -17.45 -1.48 -2.17
N PHE A 4 -16.73 -2.53 -1.85
CA PHE A 4 -17.29 -3.85 -1.54
C PHE A 4 -16.38 -4.61 -0.58
N PHE A 5 -16.94 -5.57 0.12
CA PHE A 5 -16.22 -6.47 1.01
C PHE A 5 -16.84 -7.85 0.95
N LEU A 6 -16.11 -8.81 0.41
CA LEU A 6 -16.48 -10.21 0.35
C LEU A 6 -15.57 -11.00 1.29
N GLN A 7 -16.17 -11.73 2.24
CA GLN A 7 -15.44 -12.54 3.20
C GLN A 7 -15.95 -13.98 3.16
N GLN A 8 -15.03 -14.92 3.20
CA GLN A 8 -15.35 -16.35 3.24
C GLN A 8 -16.25 -16.69 4.43
N GLY A 9 -17.28 -17.49 4.18
CA GLY A 9 -18.28 -17.85 5.17
C GLY A 9 -19.41 -16.82 5.39
N GLN A 10 -19.27 -15.60 4.85
CA GLN A 10 -20.30 -14.55 4.91
C GLN A 10 -20.86 -14.21 3.53
N ALA A 11 -20.01 -14.07 2.53
CA ALA A 11 -20.39 -13.73 1.17
C ALA A 11 -20.74 -14.98 0.36
N LYS A 12 -21.95 -15.04 -0.17
CA LYS A 12 -22.40 -16.15 -1.03
C LYS A 12 -21.58 -16.31 -2.30
N GLU A 13 -21.02 -15.21 -2.79
CA GLU A 13 -20.16 -15.15 -3.97
C GLU A 13 -18.90 -16.00 -3.82
N LEU A 14 -18.45 -16.22 -2.58
CA LEU A 14 -17.25 -16.99 -2.27
C LEU A 14 -17.50 -18.46 -1.92
N HIS A 15 -18.74 -18.92 -1.90
CA HIS A 15 -19.06 -20.32 -1.51
C HIS A 15 -18.34 -21.36 -2.38
N ALA A 16 -18.20 -21.10 -3.68
CA ALA A 16 -17.47 -21.96 -4.62
C ALA A 16 -15.94 -21.84 -4.53
N PHE A 17 -15.42 -20.91 -3.74
CA PHE A 17 -14.00 -20.53 -3.69
C PHE A 17 -13.44 -20.59 -2.26
N PRO A 18 -13.28 -21.78 -1.66
CA PRO A 18 -12.83 -21.91 -0.27
C PRO A 18 -11.39 -21.39 -0.06
N HIS A 19 -10.65 -21.15 -1.12
CA HIS A 19 -9.31 -20.58 -1.12
C HIS A 19 -9.30 -19.05 -1.09
N ILE A 20 -10.41 -18.38 -1.45
CA ILE A 20 -10.53 -16.91 -1.35
C ILE A 20 -11.05 -16.59 0.04
N LEU A 21 -10.19 -16.07 0.91
CA LEU A 21 -10.54 -15.68 2.28
C LEU A 21 -11.25 -14.35 2.32
N GLU A 22 -10.72 -13.38 1.57
CA GLU A 22 -11.28 -12.05 1.43
C GLU A 22 -11.00 -11.48 0.05
N PHE A 23 -11.95 -10.74 -0.48
CA PHE A 23 -11.78 -9.90 -1.65
C PHE A 23 -12.54 -8.59 -1.44
N ALA A 24 -11.84 -7.47 -1.47
CA ALA A 24 -12.44 -6.20 -1.10
C ALA A 24 -11.85 -5.00 -1.81
N LEU A 25 -12.64 -3.94 -1.86
CA LEU A 25 -12.22 -2.57 -2.22
C LEU A 25 -12.75 -1.61 -1.16
N LYS A 26 -11.86 -0.90 -0.50
CA LYS A 26 -12.21 0.07 0.53
C LYS A 26 -11.49 1.39 0.33
N LYS A 27 -12.22 2.48 0.52
CA LYS A 27 -11.67 3.84 0.59
C LYS A 27 -11.58 4.28 2.04
N ASN A 28 -10.40 4.61 2.48
CA ASN A 28 -10.17 5.24 3.78
C ASN A 28 -10.17 6.76 3.60
N SER A 29 -11.15 7.43 4.16
CA SER A 29 -11.26 8.88 4.10
C SER A 29 -10.45 9.60 5.17
N ASN A 30 -10.08 8.89 6.24
CA ASN A 30 -9.32 9.41 7.38
C ASN A 30 -8.17 8.45 7.71
N THR A 31 -7.08 8.99 8.25
CA THR A 31 -6.01 8.17 8.82
C THR A 31 -6.56 7.42 10.03
N GLN A 32 -6.43 6.10 10.03
CA GLN A 32 -6.88 5.24 11.12
C GLN A 32 -5.69 4.82 11.97
N LEU A 33 -5.76 5.13 13.26
CA LEU A 33 -4.74 4.77 14.23
C LEU A 33 -5.01 3.38 14.78
N HIS A 34 -3.96 2.63 15.08
CA HIS A 34 -4.02 1.30 15.69
C HIS A 34 -4.92 0.30 14.93
N SER A 35 -5.14 0.54 13.63
CA SER A 35 -6.03 -0.28 12.81
C SER A 35 -5.29 -1.27 11.91
N LEU A 36 -3.97 -1.11 11.75
CA LEU A 36 -3.14 -1.97 10.91
C LEU A 36 -1.83 -2.33 11.63
N HIS A 37 -1.93 -2.96 12.80
CA HIS A 37 -0.75 -3.43 13.53
C HIS A 37 0.00 -4.49 12.72
N PRO A 38 1.35 -4.46 12.77
CA PRO A 38 2.16 -5.50 12.14
C PRO A 38 1.82 -6.89 12.70
N THR A 39 1.35 -7.76 11.82
CA THR A 39 0.97 -9.15 12.14
C THR A 39 1.41 -10.08 11.02
N SER A 40 1.68 -11.34 11.35
CA SER A 40 1.84 -12.41 10.36
C SER A 40 0.53 -13.17 10.15
N ALA A 41 0.41 -13.87 9.01
CA ALA A 41 -0.71 -14.74 8.72
C ALA A 41 -0.24 -15.95 7.90
N GLU A 42 -1.00 -17.04 7.94
CA GLU A 42 -0.69 -18.28 7.22
C GLU A 42 -1.31 -18.32 5.80
N PHE A 43 -1.60 -17.16 5.24
CA PHE A 43 -2.18 -17.03 3.92
C PHE A 43 -1.48 -15.92 3.12
N VAL A 44 -1.63 -15.95 1.80
CA VAL A 44 -1.11 -14.91 0.91
C VAL A 44 -2.04 -13.69 0.99
N ARG A 45 -1.45 -12.51 1.16
CA ARG A 45 -2.15 -11.22 1.08
C ARG A 45 -1.67 -10.46 -0.13
N ILE A 46 -2.60 -9.98 -0.93
CA ILE A 46 -2.30 -9.21 -2.13
C ILE A 46 -3.04 -7.89 -2.01
N TYR A 47 -2.29 -6.79 -1.98
CA TYR A 47 -2.83 -5.44 -1.87
C TYR A 47 -2.49 -4.62 -3.10
N PHE A 48 -3.48 -3.98 -3.67
CA PHE A 48 -3.33 -3.05 -4.77
C PHE A 48 -3.71 -1.64 -4.33
N VAL A 49 -2.80 -0.69 -4.52
CA VAL A 49 -3.02 0.72 -4.21
C VAL A 49 -3.66 1.41 -5.41
N LEU A 50 -4.92 1.85 -5.25
CA LEU A 50 -5.65 2.61 -6.26
C LEU A 50 -5.42 4.11 -6.12
N ASP A 51 -5.35 4.59 -4.88
CA ASP A 51 -5.19 6.01 -4.54
C ASP A 51 -4.54 6.13 -3.17
N GLY A 52 -3.82 7.22 -2.94
CA GLY A 52 -3.14 7.50 -1.68
C GLY A 52 -1.70 6.98 -1.61
N LYS A 53 -1.06 7.23 -0.47
CA LYS A 53 0.27 6.73 -0.13
C LYS A 53 0.16 5.91 1.16
N PHE A 54 0.78 4.75 1.19
CA PHE A 54 0.79 3.88 2.36
C PHE A 54 2.22 3.59 2.80
N GLU A 55 2.50 3.79 4.08
CA GLU A 55 3.79 3.48 4.69
C GLU A 55 3.64 2.16 5.46
N TRP A 56 4.15 1.09 4.90
CA TRP A 56 3.96 -0.26 5.41
C TRP A 56 5.26 -0.95 5.79
N ILE A 57 5.14 -1.88 6.71
CA ILE A 57 6.19 -2.85 7.04
C ILE A 57 5.80 -4.16 6.37
N ILE A 58 6.66 -4.68 5.50
CA ILE A 58 6.50 -5.97 4.83
C ILE A 58 7.79 -6.77 4.99
N GLY A 59 7.71 -7.95 5.61
CA GLY A 59 8.87 -8.81 5.83
C GLY A 59 10.02 -8.12 6.59
N GLY A 60 9.68 -7.17 7.50
CA GLY A 60 10.65 -6.38 8.26
C GLY A 60 11.19 -5.14 7.54
N SER A 61 10.89 -4.95 6.25
CA SER A 61 11.30 -3.78 5.48
C SER A 61 10.21 -2.70 5.51
N LYS A 62 10.62 -1.44 5.71
CA LYS A 62 9.72 -0.28 5.58
C LYS A 62 9.60 0.12 4.11
N LEU A 63 8.38 0.21 3.61
CA LEU A 63 8.08 0.48 2.22
C LEU A 63 7.04 1.59 2.08
N ASN A 64 7.24 2.43 1.08
CA ASN A 64 6.25 3.41 0.62
C ASN A 64 5.56 2.86 -0.62
N LEU A 65 4.25 2.69 -0.54
CA LEU A 65 3.41 2.22 -1.63
C LEU A 65 2.59 3.36 -2.19
N TYR A 66 2.50 3.43 -3.50
CA TYR A 66 1.86 4.49 -4.26
C TYR A 66 0.81 3.91 -5.23
N PRO A 67 -0.08 4.74 -5.80
CA PRO A 67 -1.05 4.28 -6.78
C PRO A 67 -0.40 3.49 -7.92
N GLY A 68 -0.99 2.35 -8.22
CA GLY A 68 -0.46 1.39 -9.18
C GLY A 68 0.57 0.41 -8.62
N ASP A 69 0.88 0.46 -7.31
CA ASP A 69 1.67 -0.58 -6.66
C ASP A 69 0.79 -1.75 -6.24
N LEU A 70 1.28 -2.95 -6.52
CA LEU A 70 0.75 -4.20 -6.02
C LEU A 70 1.79 -4.82 -5.09
N ALA A 71 1.39 -5.06 -3.85
CA ALA A 71 2.21 -5.76 -2.85
C ALA A 71 1.70 -7.19 -2.67
N VAL A 72 2.61 -8.15 -2.66
CA VAL A 72 2.30 -9.54 -2.31
C VAL A 72 3.05 -9.91 -1.04
N ILE A 73 2.32 -10.30 -0.02
CA ILE A 73 2.82 -10.70 1.28
C ILE A 73 2.62 -12.21 1.41
N LEU A 74 3.72 -12.93 1.55
CA LEU A 74 3.70 -14.39 1.66
C LEU A 74 3.33 -14.84 3.09
N PRO A 75 2.88 -16.10 3.25
CA PRO A 75 2.60 -16.66 4.58
C PRO A 75 3.78 -16.49 5.55
N GLY A 76 3.50 -16.20 6.80
CA GLY A 76 4.50 -16.00 7.84
C GLY A 76 5.19 -14.62 7.81
N GLN A 77 5.08 -13.85 6.74
CA GLN A 77 5.65 -12.51 6.70
C GLN A 77 4.88 -11.53 7.57
N VAL A 78 5.63 -10.71 8.32
CA VAL A 78 5.06 -9.59 9.06
C VAL A 78 4.59 -8.53 8.08
N PHE A 79 3.34 -8.09 8.23
CA PHE A 79 2.71 -7.04 7.46
C PHE A 79 1.89 -6.11 8.34
N GLY A 80 2.03 -4.82 8.14
CA GLY A 80 1.22 -3.80 8.83
C GLY A 80 1.62 -2.38 8.45
N GLY A 81 0.88 -1.42 8.98
CA GLY A 81 1.22 -0.01 8.87
C GLY A 81 2.36 0.36 9.81
N GLU A 82 3.21 1.29 9.41
CA GLU A 82 4.17 1.87 10.35
C GLU A 82 3.40 2.47 11.54
N ASN A 83 3.80 2.14 12.76
CA ASN A 83 3.11 2.50 14.01
C ASN A 83 1.62 2.05 14.08
N GLY A 84 1.23 1.03 13.33
CA GLY A 84 -0.17 0.56 13.28
C GLY A 84 -1.11 1.49 12.53
N ILE A 85 -0.58 2.40 11.72
CA ILE A 85 -1.35 3.44 11.02
C ILE A 85 -1.81 2.92 9.66
N LEU A 86 -3.11 3.09 9.38
CA LEU A 86 -3.68 2.95 8.04
C LEU A 86 -3.93 4.34 7.46
N HIS A 87 -3.19 4.68 6.40
CA HIS A 87 -3.23 5.99 5.74
C HIS A 87 -4.51 6.21 4.91
N ILE A 88 -4.74 7.47 4.55
CA ILE A 88 -5.81 7.86 3.63
C ILE A 88 -5.51 7.30 2.24
N GLY A 89 -6.53 6.74 1.60
CA GLY A 89 -6.41 6.22 0.25
C GLY A 89 -7.42 5.12 -0.05
N THR A 90 -7.29 4.53 -1.23
CA THR A 90 -8.16 3.46 -1.70
C THR A 90 -7.32 2.22 -1.96
N LEU A 91 -7.70 1.14 -1.32
CA LEU A 91 -7.06 -0.17 -1.44
C LEU A 91 -8.03 -1.20 -2.00
N MET A 92 -7.52 -2.06 -2.84
CA MET A 92 -8.15 -3.31 -3.19
C MET A 92 -7.26 -4.46 -2.71
N TRP A 93 -7.84 -5.52 -2.15
CA TRP A 93 -7.07 -6.66 -1.70
C TRP A 93 -7.74 -7.98 -1.96
N LEU A 94 -6.91 -8.99 -2.08
CA LEU A 94 -7.28 -10.39 -2.23
C LEU A 94 -6.43 -11.22 -1.26
N ASN A 95 -7.07 -11.94 -0.34
CA ASN A 95 -6.42 -12.84 0.60
C ASN A 95 -6.72 -14.28 0.19
N LEU A 96 -5.65 -15.08 0.01
CA LEU A 96 -5.75 -16.45 -0.50
C LEU A 96 -5.18 -17.45 0.49
N LYS A 97 -5.99 -18.46 0.83
CA LYS A 97 -5.56 -19.61 1.61
C LYS A 97 -4.55 -20.43 0.82
N VAL A 98 -3.50 -20.88 1.48
CA VAL A 98 -2.53 -21.84 0.94
C VAL A 98 -2.57 -23.12 1.76
N GLU A 99 -2.29 -24.25 1.11
CA GLU A 99 -2.32 -25.55 1.79
C GLU A 99 -1.06 -25.76 2.66
N ASN A 100 0.09 -25.29 2.17
CA ASN A 100 1.38 -25.41 2.86
C ASN A 100 2.01 -24.04 3.07
N PRO A 101 1.70 -23.33 4.17
CA PRO A 101 2.11 -21.94 4.38
C PRO A 101 3.59 -21.77 4.76
N GLY A 102 4.37 -22.84 4.87
CA GLY A 102 5.78 -22.77 5.24
C GLY A 102 6.71 -22.24 4.15
N PRO A 103 7.90 -21.72 4.52
CA PRO A 103 8.89 -21.25 3.57
C PRO A 103 9.22 -22.30 2.50
N GLY A 104 9.16 -21.93 1.22
CA GLY A 104 9.38 -22.85 0.09
C GLY A 104 8.19 -23.72 -0.26
N GLY A 105 7.07 -23.64 0.46
CA GLY A 105 5.84 -24.34 0.14
C GLY A 105 5.21 -23.86 -1.17
N VAL A 106 4.40 -24.74 -1.81
CA VAL A 106 3.64 -24.38 -3.01
C VAL A 106 2.46 -23.49 -2.61
N LEU A 107 2.37 -22.31 -3.24
CA LEU A 107 1.34 -21.31 -2.93
C LEU A 107 -0.02 -21.63 -3.52
N PHE A 108 -0.08 -22.59 -4.45
CA PHE A 108 -1.26 -22.97 -5.20
C PHE A 108 -1.86 -24.26 -4.65
N GLY A 109 -3.18 -24.33 -4.64
CA GLY A 109 -3.92 -25.53 -4.31
C GLY A 109 -4.61 -26.14 -5.54
N ARG A 110 -5.50 -27.10 -5.33
CA ARG A 110 -6.29 -27.77 -6.39
C ARG A 110 -7.19 -26.85 -7.20
N TRP A 111 -7.38 -25.61 -6.75
CA TRP A 111 -8.17 -24.59 -7.44
C TRP A 111 -7.43 -24.00 -8.65
N SER A 112 -6.10 -24.01 -8.65
CA SER A 112 -5.26 -23.47 -9.72
C SER A 112 -5.26 -24.38 -10.95
N ASN A 113 -5.21 -23.76 -12.12
CA ASN A 113 -5.10 -24.46 -13.41
C ASN A 113 -3.63 -24.61 -13.86
N LEU A 114 -2.68 -24.13 -13.07
CA LEU A 114 -1.25 -24.30 -13.32
C LEU A 114 -0.86 -25.77 -13.06
N ASN A 115 -0.01 -26.31 -13.91
CA ASN A 115 0.57 -27.64 -13.64
C ASN A 115 1.55 -27.60 -12.45
N GLU A 116 1.91 -28.75 -11.93
CA GLU A 116 2.79 -28.87 -10.75
C GLU A 116 4.14 -28.17 -10.94
N SER A 117 4.76 -28.29 -12.12
CA SER A 117 6.05 -27.65 -12.43
C SER A 117 5.94 -26.13 -12.45
N GLU A 118 4.89 -25.58 -13.05
CA GLU A 118 4.64 -24.12 -13.09
C GLU A 118 4.36 -23.60 -11.68
N SER A 119 3.46 -24.26 -10.93
CA SER A 119 3.11 -23.92 -9.56
C SER A 119 4.35 -23.89 -8.65
N ALA A 120 5.20 -24.92 -8.74
CA ALA A 120 6.44 -25.01 -7.97
C ALA A 120 7.43 -23.91 -8.38
N THR A 121 7.57 -23.64 -9.67
CA THR A 121 8.50 -22.61 -10.19
C THR A 121 8.08 -21.21 -9.75
N ILE A 122 6.81 -20.86 -9.91
CA ILE A 122 6.27 -19.55 -9.48
C ILE A 122 6.45 -19.39 -7.97
N SER A 123 6.05 -20.39 -7.19
CA SER A 123 6.21 -20.37 -5.73
C SER A 123 7.65 -20.15 -5.31
N LYS A 124 8.59 -20.90 -5.91
CA LYS A 124 10.03 -20.76 -5.62
C LYS A 124 10.56 -19.37 -5.93
N ILE A 125 10.18 -18.77 -7.07
CA ILE A 125 10.59 -17.41 -7.44
C ILE A 125 10.06 -16.39 -6.42
N LEU A 126 8.79 -16.50 -6.03
CA LEU A 126 8.19 -15.59 -5.06
C LEU A 126 8.84 -15.74 -3.68
N TRP A 127 9.06 -16.96 -3.20
CA TRP A 127 9.76 -17.21 -1.94
C TRP A 127 11.19 -16.69 -1.94
N PHE A 128 11.92 -16.85 -3.05
CA PHE A 128 13.27 -16.32 -3.17
C PHE A 128 13.34 -14.79 -3.07
N ASN A 129 12.29 -14.10 -3.51
CA ASN A 129 12.18 -12.63 -3.47
C ASN A 129 11.32 -12.14 -2.29
N SER A 130 11.15 -12.94 -1.26
CA SER A 130 10.20 -12.70 -0.18
C SER A 130 10.55 -11.56 0.77
N SER A 131 11.69 -10.87 0.63
CA SER A 131 12.01 -9.70 1.48
C SER A 131 10.94 -8.59 1.33
N ALA A 132 10.50 -8.31 0.11
CA ALA A 132 9.33 -7.48 -0.20
C ALA A 132 8.98 -7.62 -1.68
N ILE A 133 7.82 -8.17 -1.98
CA ILE A 133 7.32 -8.27 -3.35
C ILE A 133 6.39 -7.09 -3.61
N VAL A 134 6.91 -6.07 -4.29
CA VAL A 134 6.14 -4.92 -4.76
C VAL A 134 6.41 -4.71 -6.25
N VAL A 135 5.35 -4.71 -7.05
CA VAL A 135 5.42 -4.53 -8.50
C VAL A 135 4.50 -3.43 -8.98
N LYS A 136 4.81 -2.79 -10.10
CA LYS A 136 3.93 -1.81 -10.75
C LYS A 136 2.85 -2.53 -11.56
N TRP A 137 1.58 -2.17 -11.29
CA TRP A 137 0.38 -2.83 -11.82
C TRP A 137 -0.51 -1.92 -12.68
N ARG A 138 0.04 -0.81 -13.20
CA ARG A 138 -0.74 0.32 -13.73
C ARG A 138 -1.78 -0.05 -14.79
N ASP A 139 -1.45 -0.93 -15.72
CA ASP A 139 -2.30 -1.25 -16.88
C ASP A 139 -3.17 -2.48 -16.66
N ARG A 140 -3.20 -3.04 -15.44
CA ARG A 140 -3.88 -4.31 -15.16
C ARG A 140 -4.99 -4.24 -14.10
N LEU A 141 -5.45 -3.04 -13.79
CA LEU A 141 -6.65 -2.86 -12.97
C LEU A 141 -7.86 -3.69 -13.48
N PRO A 142 -8.05 -3.87 -14.82
CA PRO A 142 -9.14 -4.72 -15.33
C PRO A 142 -9.13 -6.15 -14.79
N LEU A 143 -7.98 -6.71 -14.42
CA LEU A 143 -7.92 -8.08 -13.90
C LEU A 143 -8.71 -8.22 -12.58
N PHE A 144 -8.49 -7.32 -11.63
CA PHE A 144 -9.27 -7.30 -10.38
C PHE A 144 -10.75 -6.99 -10.62
N GLN A 145 -11.05 -6.12 -11.59
CA GLN A 145 -12.44 -5.83 -11.99
C GLN A 145 -13.12 -7.06 -12.57
N ASN A 146 -12.41 -7.82 -13.40
CA ASN A 146 -12.91 -9.06 -13.98
C ASN A 146 -13.17 -10.11 -12.88
N ILE A 147 -12.25 -10.30 -11.92
CA ILE A 147 -12.50 -11.19 -10.77
C ILE A 147 -13.80 -10.78 -10.05
N LYS A 148 -13.97 -9.48 -9.78
CA LYS A 148 -15.19 -8.98 -9.14
C LYS A 148 -16.43 -9.26 -9.97
N ASN A 149 -16.39 -9.01 -11.27
CA ASN A 149 -17.53 -9.22 -12.17
C ASN A 149 -17.92 -10.70 -12.24
N GLU A 150 -16.95 -11.59 -12.40
CA GLU A 150 -17.18 -13.04 -12.40
C GLU A 150 -17.83 -13.52 -11.09
N LEU A 151 -17.32 -13.08 -9.94
CA LEU A 151 -17.88 -13.40 -8.64
C LEU A 151 -19.30 -12.86 -8.44
N THR A 152 -19.61 -11.69 -9.05
CA THR A 152 -20.92 -11.04 -8.88
C THR A 152 -21.96 -11.58 -9.85
N LEU A 153 -21.60 -11.76 -11.14
CA LEU A 153 -22.52 -12.14 -12.20
C LEU A 153 -22.76 -13.66 -12.23
N GLN A 154 -21.73 -14.44 -11.90
CA GLN A 154 -21.77 -15.91 -11.84
C GLN A 154 -22.30 -16.56 -13.13
N GLU A 155 -21.85 -16.03 -14.29
CA GLU A 155 -22.21 -16.58 -15.59
C GLU A 155 -21.58 -17.97 -15.82
N ILE A 156 -22.01 -18.69 -16.86
CA ILE A 156 -21.50 -20.03 -17.16
C ILE A 156 -19.96 -20.01 -17.26
N GLY A 157 -19.30 -20.85 -16.46
CA GLY A 157 -17.82 -20.93 -16.44
C GLY A 157 -17.12 -19.97 -15.48
N TYR A 158 -17.87 -19.14 -14.74
CA TYR A 158 -17.29 -18.13 -13.82
C TYR A 158 -16.29 -18.73 -12.83
N ALA A 159 -16.55 -19.91 -12.29
CA ALA A 159 -15.66 -20.53 -11.31
C ALA A 159 -14.28 -20.84 -11.90
N THR A 160 -14.23 -21.40 -13.11
CA THR A 160 -12.99 -21.61 -13.84
C THR A 160 -12.31 -20.28 -14.16
N ARG A 161 -13.10 -19.28 -14.58
CA ARG A 161 -12.57 -17.97 -14.97
C ARG A 161 -11.97 -17.21 -13.80
N VAL A 162 -12.58 -17.23 -12.62
CA VAL A 162 -12.02 -16.64 -11.40
C VAL A 162 -10.65 -17.24 -11.09
N ASN A 163 -10.52 -18.56 -11.10
CA ASN A 163 -9.26 -19.24 -10.83
C ASN A 163 -8.20 -18.92 -11.88
N GLN A 164 -8.55 -18.87 -13.17
CA GLN A 164 -7.65 -18.44 -14.23
C GLN A 164 -7.14 -17.00 -14.04
N LEU A 165 -8.00 -16.08 -13.61
CA LEU A 165 -7.61 -14.70 -13.35
C LEU A 165 -6.65 -14.60 -12.15
N ILE A 166 -6.82 -15.42 -11.13
CA ILE A 166 -5.89 -15.50 -10.01
C ILE A 166 -4.55 -16.10 -10.46
N ASP A 167 -4.56 -17.15 -11.27
CA ASP A 167 -3.33 -17.71 -11.88
C ASP A 167 -2.61 -16.65 -12.72
N GLU A 168 -3.33 -15.90 -13.56
CA GLU A 168 -2.79 -14.80 -14.38
C GLU A 168 -2.12 -13.73 -13.50
N LEU A 169 -2.73 -13.39 -12.36
CA LEU A 169 -2.16 -12.45 -11.40
C LEU A 169 -0.77 -12.92 -10.92
N PHE A 170 -0.67 -14.16 -10.46
CA PHE A 170 0.60 -14.72 -9.99
C PHE A 170 1.65 -14.84 -11.09
N ILE A 171 1.26 -15.28 -12.27
CA ILE A 171 2.16 -15.34 -13.44
C ILE A 171 2.73 -13.95 -13.72
N TYR A 172 1.88 -12.92 -13.74
CA TYR A 172 2.32 -11.56 -14.00
C TYR A 172 3.27 -11.05 -12.92
N VAL A 173 2.90 -11.18 -11.63
CA VAL A 173 3.76 -10.77 -10.51
C VAL A 173 5.13 -11.43 -10.63
N THR A 174 5.16 -12.74 -10.86
CA THR A 174 6.42 -13.48 -11.00
C THR A 174 7.28 -12.96 -12.14
N ARG A 175 6.68 -12.68 -13.31
CA ARG A 175 7.39 -12.09 -14.45
C ARG A 175 7.95 -10.71 -14.12
N GLN A 176 7.18 -9.86 -13.43
CA GLN A 176 7.64 -8.53 -13.02
C GLN A 176 8.80 -8.62 -12.02
N VAL A 177 8.70 -9.47 -11.01
CA VAL A 177 9.77 -9.71 -10.03
C VAL A 177 11.05 -10.18 -10.73
N THR A 178 10.94 -11.10 -11.69
CA THR A 178 12.08 -11.58 -12.47
C THR A 178 12.70 -10.48 -13.33
N GLN A 179 11.86 -9.63 -13.95
CA GLN A 179 12.33 -8.50 -14.76
C GLN A 179 12.95 -7.38 -13.94
N GLN A 180 12.44 -7.09 -12.74
CA GLN A 180 13.02 -6.10 -11.83
C GLN A 180 14.45 -6.43 -11.43
N ASN A 181 14.77 -7.71 -11.28
CA ASN A 181 16.13 -8.17 -11.02
C ASN A 181 17.09 -7.94 -12.21
N ILE A 182 16.55 -7.75 -13.43
CA ILE A 182 17.32 -7.50 -14.65
C ILE A 182 17.48 -6.00 -14.94
N SER A 183 16.49 -5.18 -14.57
CA SER A 183 16.47 -3.74 -14.89
C SER A 183 16.37 -2.86 -13.64
N GLN A 184 17.41 -2.84 -12.81
CA GLN A 184 17.61 -1.76 -11.83
C GLN A 184 18.04 -0.48 -12.56
N ARG A 185 17.17 0.14 -13.37
CA ARG A 185 17.43 1.50 -13.90
C ARG A 185 16.13 2.29 -14.07
N ASP A 186 16.16 3.46 -13.41
CA ASP A 186 15.40 4.68 -13.62
C ASP A 186 14.00 4.83 -12.99
N PHE A 187 13.75 5.94 -12.53
CA PHE A 187 12.67 6.71 -11.95
C PHE A 187 12.35 6.46 -10.45
N PRO A 188 12.25 5.25 -9.87
CA PRO A 188 12.08 5.11 -8.42
C PRO A 188 13.19 5.77 -7.61
N GLN A 189 14.43 5.75 -8.11
CA GLN A 189 15.57 6.33 -7.40
C GLN A 189 15.55 7.87 -7.35
N THR A 190 15.17 8.53 -8.44
CA THR A 190 15.08 10.00 -8.47
C THR A 190 13.99 10.49 -7.52
N PHE A 191 12.87 9.75 -7.46
CA PHE A 191 11.76 10.09 -6.58
C PHE A 191 12.07 9.78 -5.10
N LEU A 192 12.77 8.68 -4.81
CA LEU A 192 13.27 8.37 -3.47
C LEU A 192 14.27 9.44 -2.99
N ARG A 193 15.17 9.90 -3.86
CA ARG A 193 16.10 11.01 -3.54
C ARG A 193 15.34 12.30 -3.26
N LEU A 194 14.36 12.64 -4.09
CA LEU A 194 13.49 13.79 -3.85
C LEU A 194 12.81 13.68 -2.48
N GLU A 195 12.15 12.54 -2.18
CA GLU A 195 11.49 12.35 -0.89
C GLU A 195 12.46 12.46 0.29
N GLN A 196 13.65 11.88 0.19
CA GLN A 196 14.70 12.01 1.21
C GLN A 196 15.09 13.48 1.42
N THR A 197 15.28 14.24 0.33
CA THR A 197 15.62 15.67 0.40
C THR A 197 14.50 16.48 1.05
N LEU A 198 13.23 16.19 0.71
CA LEU A 198 12.07 16.83 1.31
C LEU A 198 11.96 16.51 2.82
N ARG A 199 12.21 15.26 3.22
CA ARG A 199 12.19 14.86 4.64
C ARG A 199 13.32 15.48 5.45
N GLN A 200 14.49 15.63 4.87
CA GLN A 200 15.64 16.30 5.54
C GLN A 200 15.43 17.81 5.70
N ASN A 201 14.58 18.41 4.87
CA ASN A 201 14.37 19.86 4.82
C ASN A 201 12.88 20.22 4.89
N LEU A 202 12.14 19.65 5.85
CA LEU A 202 10.68 19.85 5.97
C LEU A 202 10.27 21.29 6.23
N ALA A 203 11.08 22.04 7.00
CA ALA A 203 10.82 23.42 7.33
C ALA A 203 10.97 24.37 6.12
N HIS A 204 11.72 23.95 5.08
CA HIS A 204 11.88 24.74 3.86
C HIS A 204 10.54 24.89 3.13
N GLN A 205 10.28 26.10 2.62
CA GLN A 205 9.05 26.40 1.87
C GLN A 205 9.24 26.04 0.40
N TRP A 206 9.18 24.73 0.12
CA TRP A 206 9.38 24.17 -1.20
C TRP A 206 8.36 24.69 -2.22
N THR A 207 8.85 25.18 -3.35
CA THR A 207 8.02 25.44 -4.54
C THR A 207 7.98 24.23 -5.46
N VAL A 208 7.03 24.22 -6.39
CA VAL A 208 6.95 23.15 -7.41
C VAL A 208 8.18 23.18 -8.31
N GLU A 209 8.67 24.37 -8.62
CA GLU A 209 9.86 24.63 -9.46
C GLU A 209 11.13 24.07 -8.81
N GLU A 210 11.33 24.31 -7.52
CA GLU A 210 12.47 23.78 -6.77
C GLU A 210 12.43 22.24 -6.71
N MET A 211 11.27 21.67 -6.41
CA MET A 211 11.11 20.22 -6.40
C MET A 211 11.33 19.61 -7.80
N ALA A 212 10.88 20.27 -8.84
CA ALA A 212 11.07 19.85 -10.24
C ALA A 212 12.56 19.87 -10.61
N ALA A 213 13.28 20.93 -10.24
CA ALA A 213 14.71 21.07 -10.49
C ALA A 213 15.54 19.94 -9.87
N LEU A 214 15.18 19.48 -8.65
CA LEU A 214 15.82 18.32 -8.00
C LEU A 214 15.67 17.00 -8.78
N THR A 215 14.67 16.92 -9.66
CA THR A 215 14.42 15.73 -10.49
C THR A 215 14.92 15.88 -11.92
N GLY A 216 15.46 17.05 -12.29
CA GLY A 216 15.86 17.36 -13.66
C GLY A 216 14.67 17.53 -14.63
N LEU A 217 13.47 17.81 -14.12
CA LEU A 217 12.24 17.98 -14.92
C LEU A 217 11.76 19.43 -14.90
N GLY A 218 11.07 19.84 -15.96
CA GLY A 218 10.28 21.08 -15.95
C GLY A 218 9.02 20.94 -15.07
N ALA A 219 8.51 22.05 -14.53
CA ALA A 219 7.40 22.07 -13.56
C ALA A 219 6.14 21.32 -14.05
N THR A 220 5.77 21.45 -15.33
CA THR A 220 4.60 20.76 -15.90
C THR A 220 4.79 19.25 -15.93
N ALA A 221 5.92 18.78 -16.47
CA ALA A 221 6.23 17.36 -16.54
C ALA A 221 6.40 16.75 -15.13
N PHE A 222 6.97 17.51 -14.20
CA PHE A 222 7.08 17.12 -12.79
C PHE A 222 5.70 16.97 -12.15
N ASN A 223 4.80 17.93 -12.31
CA ASN A 223 3.43 17.85 -11.80
C ASN A 223 2.71 16.59 -12.27
N GLU A 224 2.75 16.31 -13.58
CA GLU A 224 2.14 15.10 -14.14
C GLU A 224 2.77 13.82 -13.58
N LYS A 225 4.11 13.75 -13.55
CA LYS A 225 4.80 12.56 -13.04
C LYS A 225 4.54 12.32 -11.57
N VAL A 226 4.57 13.37 -10.73
CA VAL A 226 4.25 13.25 -9.31
C VAL A 226 2.82 12.80 -9.11
N LYS A 227 1.86 13.42 -9.80
CA LYS A 227 0.45 13.05 -9.72
C LYS A 227 0.21 11.60 -10.17
N ASN A 228 0.83 11.18 -11.26
CA ASN A 228 0.72 9.82 -11.77
C ASN A 228 1.40 8.79 -10.85
N TYR A 229 2.46 9.19 -10.15
CA TYR A 229 3.22 8.29 -9.29
C TYR A 229 2.65 8.19 -7.87
N THR A 230 2.19 9.31 -7.29
CA THR A 230 1.74 9.40 -5.89
C THR A 230 0.22 9.50 -5.73
N GLY A 231 -0.50 9.86 -6.78
CA GLY A 231 -1.93 10.23 -6.72
C GLY A 231 -2.17 11.67 -6.26
N PHE A 232 -1.11 12.41 -5.84
CA PHE A 232 -1.21 13.76 -5.31
C PHE A 232 -0.49 14.79 -6.19
N SER A 233 -0.94 16.05 -6.14
CA SER A 233 -0.10 17.14 -6.65
C SER A 233 1.16 17.28 -5.78
N PRO A 234 2.28 17.84 -6.31
CA PRO A 234 3.54 17.96 -5.56
C PRO A 234 3.40 18.60 -4.19
N LEU A 235 2.65 19.70 -4.08
CA LEU A 235 2.42 20.36 -2.80
C LEU A 235 1.58 19.53 -1.83
N ASN A 236 0.55 18.83 -2.32
CA ASN A 236 -0.22 17.92 -1.48
C ASN A 236 0.62 16.71 -1.04
N TYR A 237 1.50 16.23 -1.90
CA TYR A 237 2.48 15.19 -1.54
C TYR A 237 3.41 15.65 -0.42
N LEU A 238 3.96 16.88 -0.52
CA LEU A 238 4.77 17.49 0.54
C LEU A 238 3.98 17.62 1.85
N ILE A 239 2.71 18.07 1.78
CA ILE A 239 1.84 18.17 2.97
C ILE A 239 1.67 16.78 3.63
N ASN A 240 1.48 15.71 2.85
CA ASN A 240 1.38 14.37 3.41
C ASN A 240 2.68 13.92 4.10
N ILE A 241 3.84 14.23 3.53
CA ILE A 241 5.14 13.97 4.17
C ILE A 241 5.24 14.73 5.51
N ARG A 242 4.90 16.02 5.53
CA ARG A 242 4.92 16.87 6.72
C ARG A 242 4.00 16.34 7.83
N ILE A 243 2.78 15.93 7.48
CA ILE A 243 1.84 15.32 8.43
C ILE A 243 2.34 13.97 8.94
N SER A 244 2.91 13.14 8.08
CA SER A 244 3.51 11.86 8.50
C SER A 244 4.63 12.08 9.54
N GLU A 245 5.48 13.08 9.34
CA GLU A 245 6.53 13.41 10.30
C GLU A 245 5.97 14.03 11.59
N ALA A 246 4.99 14.94 11.47
CA ALA A 246 4.31 15.49 12.63
C ALA A 246 3.65 14.43 13.52
N ILE A 247 3.10 13.37 12.93
CA ILE A 247 2.55 12.22 13.67
C ILE A 247 3.62 11.56 14.53
N LYS A 248 4.84 11.39 14.00
CA LYS A 248 5.96 10.81 14.76
C LYS A 248 6.39 11.72 15.91
N LEU A 249 6.53 13.03 15.64
CA LEU A 249 6.92 14.01 16.64
C LEU A 249 5.86 14.19 17.75
N LEU A 250 4.58 14.07 17.42
CA LEU A 250 3.49 14.15 18.41
C LEU A 250 3.52 13.01 19.43
N ASN A 251 4.17 11.90 19.14
CA ASN A 251 4.38 10.81 20.12
C ASN A 251 5.48 11.15 21.14
N ASN A 252 6.30 12.18 20.90
CA ASN A 252 7.26 12.70 21.86
C ASN A 252 6.59 13.80 22.70
N LEU A 253 6.63 13.65 24.02
CA LEU A 253 5.99 14.56 24.99
C LEU A 253 6.74 15.87 25.16
N ASP A 254 8.04 15.89 24.90
CA ASP A 254 8.91 17.05 25.15
C ASP A 254 8.71 18.16 24.09
N GLU A 255 8.09 17.84 22.96
CA GLU A 255 7.84 18.80 21.89
C GLU A 255 6.43 19.40 21.98
N ASN A 256 6.34 20.73 21.93
CA ASN A 256 5.05 21.41 21.87
C ASN A 256 4.48 21.45 20.46
N VAL A 257 3.16 21.52 20.35
CA VAL A 257 2.44 21.49 19.06
C VAL A 257 2.85 22.61 18.11
N THR A 258 3.18 23.78 18.66
CA THR A 258 3.63 24.94 17.87
C THR A 258 5.03 24.70 17.30
N GLY A 259 5.93 24.12 18.09
CA GLY A 259 7.27 23.73 17.61
C GLY A 259 7.18 22.70 16.52
N ILE A 260 6.36 21.65 16.69
CA ILE A 260 6.13 20.63 15.65
C ILE A 260 5.59 21.25 14.36
N ALA A 261 4.66 22.20 14.45
CA ALA A 261 4.13 22.88 13.26
C ALA A 261 5.26 23.57 12.48
N LEU A 262 6.13 24.31 13.16
CA LEU A 262 7.25 25.04 12.54
C LEU A 262 8.31 24.10 11.98
N THR A 263 8.75 23.12 12.75
CA THR A 263 9.78 22.14 12.32
C THR A 263 9.33 21.27 11.16
N THR A 264 8.02 21.02 11.05
CA THR A 264 7.44 20.31 9.92
C THR A 264 7.02 21.22 8.76
N GLY A 265 7.35 22.53 8.80
CA GLY A 265 7.24 23.46 7.68
C GLY A 265 5.86 24.07 7.47
N PHE A 266 4.99 24.07 8.48
CA PHE A 266 3.74 24.83 8.42
C PHE A 266 3.95 26.29 8.80
N TYR A 267 3.30 27.19 8.11
CA TYR A 267 3.40 28.64 8.37
C TYR A 267 2.89 29.07 9.75
N SER A 268 1.95 28.31 10.31
CA SER A 268 1.39 28.59 11.64
C SER A 268 0.84 27.30 12.27
N SER A 269 0.75 27.31 13.61
CA SER A 269 0.13 26.22 14.37
C SER A 269 -1.37 26.08 14.04
N GLN A 270 -2.03 27.14 13.64
CA GLN A 270 -3.45 27.11 13.23
C GLN A 270 -3.60 26.40 11.88
N HIS A 271 -2.79 26.75 10.88
CA HIS A 271 -2.78 26.08 9.58
C HIS A 271 -2.42 24.60 9.73
N PHE A 272 -1.42 24.29 10.57
CA PHE A 272 -1.06 22.91 10.93
C PHE A 272 -2.26 22.16 11.51
N SER A 273 -2.88 22.70 12.57
CA SER A 273 -3.97 22.03 13.27
C SER A 273 -5.18 21.76 12.38
N THR A 274 -5.54 22.72 11.51
CA THR A 274 -6.62 22.56 10.53
C THR A 274 -6.30 21.48 9.50
N THR A 275 -5.08 21.50 8.95
CA THR A 275 -4.63 20.51 7.95
C THR A 275 -4.49 19.13 8.59
N PHE A 276 -3.92 19.05 9.78
CA PHE A 276 -3.78 17.81 10.53
C PHE A 276 -5.14 17.20 10.81
N LYS A 277 -6.10 17.97 11.32
CA LYS A 277 -7.47 17.50 11.58
C LYS A 277 -8.16 17.02 10.31
N LYS A 278 -7.99 17.74 9.20
CA LYS A 278 -8.57 17.37 7.90
C LYS A 278 -8.04 15.99 7.43
N LEU A 279 -6.75 15.71 7.64
CA LEU A 279 -6.10 14.49 7.15
C LEU A 279 -6.16 13.32 8.13
N THR A 280 -6.24 13.58 9.45
CA THR A 280 -6.22 12.52 10.47
C THR A 280 -7.57 12.32 11.18
N GLY A 281 -8.49 13.27 11.05
CA GLY A 281 -9.77 13.30 11.79
C GLY A 281 -9.65 13.88 13.20
N TYR A 282 -8.44 14.16 13.70
CA TYR A 282 -8.17 14.66 15.05
C TYR A 282 -7.36 15.95 15.01
N THR A 283 -7.53 16.81 16.01
CA THR A 283 -6.55 17.88 16.25
C THR A 283 -5.22 17.28 16.75
N PRO A 284 -4.08 17.96 16.58
CA PRO A 284 -2.79 17.48 17.10
C PRO A 284 -2.84 17.16 18.62
N SER A 285 -3.53 17.99 19.39
CA SER A 285 -3.67 17.79 20.84
C SER A 285 -4.54 16.58 21.22
N GLU A 286 -5.66 16.36 20.49
CA GLU A 286 -6.51 15.18 20.64
C GLU A 286 -5.73 13.91 20.24
N PHE A 287 -4.97 13.98 19.16
CA PHE A 287 -4.14 12.89 18.69
C PHE A 287 -3.11 12.49 19.74
N ARG A 288 -2.38 13.46 20.30
CA ARG A 288 -1.41 13.24 21.37
C ARG A 288 -2.05 12.58 22.60
N LYS A 289 -3.19 13.10 23.07
CA LYS A 289 -3.90 12.53 24.24
C LYS A 289 -4.33 11.08 24.05
N ARG A 290 -4.71 10.69 22.82
CA ARG A 290 -5.15 9.32 22.53
C ARG A 290 -3.99 8.32 22.45
N ASN A 291 -2.80 8.78 22.04
CA ASN A 291 -1.61 7.94 21.85
C ASN A 291 -0.71 7.88 23.08
N LEU A 292 -1.03 8.64 24.13
CA LEU A 292 -0.33 8.50 25.41
C LEU A 292 -0.66 7.14 26.04
N PRO A 293 0.36 6.35 26.48
CA PRO A 293 0.09 5.24 27.35
C PRO A 293 -0.63 5.77 28.59
N ARG A 294 -1.82 5.25 28.88
CA ARG A 294 -2.49 5.53 30.16
C ARG A 294 -1.52 5.10 31.25
N LYS A 295 -1.02 6.06 32.04
CA LYS A 295 -0.32 5.75 33.28
C LYS A 295 -1.29 4.92 34.12
N SER A 296 -1.00 3.63 34.24
CA SER A 296 -1.62 2.73 35.19
C SER A 296 -1.22 3.13 36.59
#